data_f5923f6901edcf39fc8f45994369e5d1
#
_entry.id   f5923f6901edcf39fc8f45994369e5d1
#
_cell.length_a   1.000
_cell.length_b   1.000
_cell.length_c   1.000
_cell.angle_alpha   90.00
_cell.angle_beta   90.00
_cell.angle_gamma   90.00
#
_symmetry.space_group_name_H-M   'P 1'
#
loop_
_entity.id
_entity.type
_entity.pdbx_description
1 polymer ?
#
loop_
_entity_poly.entity_id
_entity_poly.type
_entity_poly.pdbx_seq_one_letter_code
_entity_poly.pdbx_strand_id
1 'polypeptide(L)'
;GTLNYLTLLLGGSDYTKSFVGYASGQGGRSILALSKETPSSFWDTRLTTDLSLAHQAATLLSATHSVPFWTWTQGEADYSGNLNQREYTKRLLALQNDFCSLATSITSQPFRPAMVMYQLAAHRRYSKEIPTIAVAQLQASLVSSDIFIAVPAYCLEYAADNLHLSNEGSRMMGYYYGLAAKRAVWDKNPNTCLKPKRVFRRSNTTVDVVYDLVHSPIRINTAWVATIRNSGFDIRTSTNTLRDIITGVAIVGDDTVRLTTSSPVVAGDKVVYGWGRTGDSNHANKETGPRGNICDSQGDVYQYTGADTVTRRLDNYAVISENII
;
A
#
# COMPACT_ATOMS: atom_id res chain seq x y z
N GLY A 1 -4.74 -17.14 1.44
CA GLY A 1 -3.78 -16.08 1.68
C GLY A 1 -4.08 -15.33 2.96
N THR A 2 -4.71 -14.17 2.86
CA THR A 2 -4.89 -13.20 3.97
C THR A 2 -5.48 -13.83 5.24
N LEU A 3 -6.62 -14.48 5.14
CA LEU A 3 -7.32 -15.01 6.32
C LEU A 3 -6.56 -16.15 7.00
N ASN A 4 -6.00 -17.09 6.24
CA ASN A 4 -5.22 -18.19 6.82
C ASN A 4 -3.99 -17.67 7.57
N TYR A 5 -3.29 -16.70 6.98
CA TYR A 5 -2.12 -16.13 7.61
C TYR A 5 -2.50 -15.30 8.84
N LEU A 6 -3.57 -14.53 8.75
CA LEU A 6 -4.10 -13.78 9.90
C LEU A 6 -4.49 -14.72 11.06
N THR A 7 -5.17 -15.85 10.78
CA THR A 7 -5.50 -16.86 11.79
C THR A 7 -4.22 -17.38 12.47
N LEU A 8 -3.19 -17.70 11.69
CA LEU A 8 -1.89 -18.12 12.24
C LEU A 8 -1.28 -17.06 13.15
N LEU A 9 -1.29 -15.79 12.72
CA LEU A 9 -0.75 -14.67 13.50
C LEU A 9 -1.51 -14.37 14.79
N LEU A 10 -2.79 -14.78 14.86
CA LEU A 10 -3.67 -14.57 16.03
C LEU A 10 -3.70 -15.75 17.02
N GLY A 11 -2.84 -16.76 16.83
CA GLY A 11 -2.73 -17.90 17.73
C GLY A 11 -3.09 -19.24 17.10
N GLY A 12 -3.26 -19.31 15.78
CA GLY A 12 -3.53 -20.57 15.06
C GLY A 12 -4.80 -21.27 15.57
N SER A 13 -4.67 -22.49 16.07
CA SER A 13 -5.78 -23.31 16.59
C SER A 13 -6.42 -22.74 17.86
N ASP A 14 -5.71 -21.90 18.60
CA ASP A 14 -6.22 -21.32 19.87
C ASP A 14 -7.10 -20.08 19.61
N TYR A 15 -7.17 -19.62 18.37
CA TYR A 15 -8.07 -18.53 17.99
C TYR A 15 -9.50 -19.03 17.85
N THR A 16 -10.37 -18.58 18.73
CA THR A 16 -11.73 -19.11 18.88
C THR A 16 -12.76 -18.57 17.90
N LYS A 17 -12.39 -17.61 17.03
CA LYS A 17 -13.31 -17.01 16.07
C LYS A 17 -13.04 -17.55 14.66
N SER A 18 -14.10 -17.71 13.88
CA SER A 18 -13.99 -18.10 12.47
C SER A 18 -13.94 -16.87 11.57
N PHE A 19 -13.10 -16.92 10.54
CA PHE A 19 -13.09 -15.92 9.47
C PHE A 19 -13.84 -16.45 8.26
N VAL A 20 -14.71 -15.60 7.72
CA VAL A 20 -15.36 -15.81 6.42
C VAL A 20 -14.87 -14.70 5.49
N GLY A 21 -14.34 -15.09 4.33
CA GLY A 21 -13.89 -14.16 3.29
C GLY A 21 -14.69 -14.34 2.02
N TYR A 22 -15.11 -13.24 1.43
CA TYR A 22 -15.76 -13.22 0.13
C TYR A 22 -15.20 -12.09 -0.73
N ALA A 23 -15.31 -12.23 -2.05
CA ALA A 23 -14.77 -11.28 -3.01
C ALA A 23 -15.92 -10.61 -3.76
N SER A 24 -16.27 -9.39 -3.33
CA SER A 24 -17.26 -8.57 -4.03
C SER A 24 -16.63 -7.70 -5.14
N GLY A 25 -15.33 -7.85 -5.43
CA GLY A 25 -14.60 -7.05 -6.40
C GLY A 25 -15.04 -7.25 -7.85
N GLN A 26 -14.83 -6.23 -8.68
CA GLN A 26 -14.98 -6.30 -10.13
C GLN A 26 -13.75 -5.70 -10.79
N GLY A 27 -13.02 -6.52 -11.58
CA GLY A 27 -11.81 -6.08 -12.28
C GLY A 27 -12.07 -4.99 -13.32
N GLY A 28 -11.06 -4.14 -13.56
CA GLY A 28 -11.08 -3.10 -14.60
C GLY A 28 -11.99 -1.90 -14.32
N ARG A 29 -12.48 -1.73 -13.09
CA ARG A 29 -13.38 -0.64 -12.72
C ARG A 29 -12.66 0.51 -12.01
N SER A 30 -13.08 1.74 -12.28
CA SER A 30 -12.64 2.93 -11.56
C SER A 30 -13.23 2.97 -10.14
N ILE A 31 -12.63 3.76 -9.26
CA ILE A 31 -13.15 3.97 -7.91
C ILE A 31 -14.61 4.48 -7.93
N LEU A 32 -14.94 5.35 -8.90
CA LEU A 32 -16.31 5.86 -9.06
C LEU A 32 -17.29 4.72 -9.39
N ALA A 33 -16.92 3.84 -10.32
CA ALA A 33 -17.77 2.73 -10.73
C ALA A 33 -17.99 1.69 -9.61
N LEU A 34 -17.12 1.65 -8.61
CA LEU A 34 -17.21 0.75 -7.44
C LEU A 34 -17.82 1.42 -6.22
N SER A 35 -18.08 2.73 -6.27
CA SER A 35 -18.62 3.50 -5.15
C SER A 35 -20.14 3.55 -5.17
N LYS A 36 -20.71 3.95 -4.04
CA LYS A 36 -22.14 4.19 -3.86
C LYS A 36 -22.68 5.35 -4.71
N GLU A 37 -21.78 6.27 -5.14
CA GLU A 37 -22.17 7.45 -5.95
C GLU A 37 -22.69 7.09 -7.33
N THR A 38 -22.27 5.95 -7.88
CA THR A 38 -22.75 5.50 -9.17
C THR A 38 -23.97 4.60 -8.94
N PRO A 39 -25.14 4.96 -9.47
CA PRO A 39 -26.29 4.08 -9.49
C PRO A 39 -25.96 2.84 -10.31
N SER A 40 -25.21 1.94 -9.77
CA SER A 40 -24.78 0.75 -10.44
C SER A 40 -25.00 -0.43 -9.52
N SER A 41 -25.23 -1.51 -10.19
CA SER A 41 -25.38 -2.81 -9.64
C SER A 41 -24.25 -3.28 -8.72
N PHE A 42 -23.06 -2.62 -8.71
CA PHE A 42 -21.92 -3.13 -7.93
C PHE A 42 -22.11 -2.95 -6.43
N TRP A 43 -22.33 -1.72 -5.98
CA TRP A 43 -22.48 -1.43 -4.54
C TRP A 43 -23.69 -2.14 -3.96
N ASP A 44 -24.84 -2.02 -4.61
CA ASP A 44 -26.11 -2.56 -4.10
C ASP A 44 -26.24 -4.07 -4.35
N THR A 45 -25.92 -4.55 -5.55
CA THR A 45 -26.17 -5.95 -5.94
C THR A 45 -25.05 -6.91 -5.52
N ARG A 46 -23.83 -6.42 -5.24
CA ARG A 46 -22.74 -7.26 -4.76
C ARG A 46 -22.37 -6.97 -3.33
N LEU A 47 -21.78 -5.80 -3.07
CA LEU A 47 -21.21 -5.52 -1.75
C LEU A 47 -22.25 -5.57 -0.64
N THR A 48 -23.39 -4.87 -0.80
CA THR A 48 -24.48 -4.84 0.17
C THR A 48 -25.13 -6.22 0.31
N THR A 49 -25.35 -6.90 -0.82
CA THR A 49 -25.97 -8.25 -0.84
C THR A 49 -25.05 -9.28 -0.15
N ASP A 50 -23.76 -9.33 -0.53
CA ASP A 50 -22.81 -10.27 0.06
C ASP A 50 -22.68 -10.10 1.58
N LEU A 51 -22.61 -8.84 2.04
CA LEU A 51 -22.53 -8.55 3.47
C LEU A 51 -23.80 -8.93 4.21
N SER A 52 -24.96 -8.66 3.61
CA SER A 52 -26.28 -9.03 4.19
C SER A 52 -26.44 -10.55 4.27
N LEU A 53 -26.05 -11.28 3.23
CA LEU A 53 -26.12 -12.75 3.22
C LEU A 53 -25.18 -13.37 4.27
N ALA A 54 -23.96 -12.82 4.42
CA ALA A 54 -23.03 -13.27 5.45
C ALA A 54 -23.61 -13.04 6.86
N HIS A 55 -24.26 -11.91 7.08
CA HIS A 55 -24.92 -11.61 8.36
C HIS A 55 -26.11 -12.56 8.64
N GLN A 56 -26.94 -12.81 7.63
CA GLN A 56 -28.05 -13.77 7.74
C GLN A 56 -27.57 -15.19 8.06
N ALA A 57 -26.50 -15.63 7.36
CA ALA A 57 -25.91 -16.94 7.62
C ALA A 57 -25.37 -17.07 9.05
N ALA A 58 -24.72 -16.03 9.58
CA ALA A 58 -24.28 -16.03 10.97
C ALA A 58 -25.46 -16.10 11.95
N THR A 59 -26.52 -15.35 11.70
CA THR A 59 -27.75 -15.37 12.52
C THR A 59 -28.38 -16.75 12.54
N LEU A 60 -28.49 -17.43 11.40
CA LEU A 60 -29.00 -18.81 11.31
C LEU A 60 -28.15 -19.79 12.12
N LEU A 61 -26.87 -19.54 12.26
CA LEU A 61 -25.94 -20.33 13.06
C LEU A 61 -25.88 -19.90 14.54
N SER A 62 -26.75 -18.98 14.97
CA SER A 62 -26.70 -18.36 16.31
C SER A 62 -25.35 -17.76 16.66
N ALA A 63 -24.63 -17.25 15.66
CA ALA A 63 -23.32 -16.63 15.81
C ALA A 63 -23.40 -15.10 15.64
N THR A 64 -22.51 -14.39 16.31
CA THR A 64 -22.32 -12.94 16.07
C THR A 64 -21.46 -12.71 14.82
N HIS A 65 -21.88 -11.76 14.00
CA HIS A 65 -21.14 -11.34 12.80
C HIS A 65 -20.56 -9.94 13.00
N SER A 66 -19.30 -9.77 12.66
CA SER A 66 -18.66 -8.47 12.59
C SER A 66 -17.68 -8.40 11.42
N VAL A 67 -17.45 -7.20 10.89
CA VAL A 67 -16.51 -6.92 9.82
C VAL A 67 -15.35 -6.10 10.42
N PRO A 68 -14.25 -6.74 10.85
CA PRO A 68 -13.14 -6.02 11.47
C PRO A 68 -12.30 -5.25 10.45
N PHE A 69 -12.20 -5.76 9.22
CA PHE A 69 -11.49 -5.11 8.11
C PHE A 69 -12.01 -5.59 6.77
N TRP A 70 -11.67 -4.86 5.73
CA TRP A 70 -11.85 -5.24 4.34
C TRP A 70 -10.62 -4.85 3.53
N THR A 71 -10.47 -5.43 2.34
CA THR A 71 -9.30 -5.19 1.51
C THR A 71 -9.67 -4.41 0.25
N TRP A 72 -8.82 -3.45 -0.12
CA TRP A 72 -9.00 -2.64 -1.31
C TRP A 72 -7.80 -2.79 -2.26
N THR A 73 -8.04 -3.36 -3.44
CA THR A 73 -7.04 -3.61 -4.48
C THR A 73 -7.54 -2.98 -5.77
N GLN A 74 -7.23 -1.69 -5.98
CA GLN A 74 -7.78 -0.92 -7.10
C GLN A 74 -6.97 0.38 -7.30
N GLY A 75 -7.05 0.96 -8.50
CA GLY A 75 -6.49 2.28 -8.86
C GLY A 75 -6.00 2.35 -10.30
N GLU A 76 -5.75 1.22 -10.94
CA GLU A 76 -5.23 1.13 -12.30
C GLU A 76 -6.17 1.81 -13.32
N ALA A 77 -7.46 1.53 -13.23
CA ALA A 77 -8.47 2.12 -14.12
C ALA A 77 -8.59 3.65 -13.98
N ASP A 78 -8.24 4.19 -12.81
CA ASP A 78 -8.30 5.63 -12.56
C ASP A 78 -7.16 6.41 -13.22
N TYR A 79 -6.03 5.77 -13.52
CA TYR A 79 -5.01 6.36 -14.38
C TYR A 79 -5.50 6.56 -15.82
N SER A 80 -6.29 5.63 -16.36
CA SER A 80 -6.92 5.78 -17.69
C SER A 80 -7.94 6.91 -17.69
N GLY A 81 -8.67 7.11 -16.60
CA GLY A 81 -9.63 8.20 -16.41
C GLY A 81 -8.98 9.56 -16.09
N ASN A 82 -7.65 9.66 -16.02
CA ASN A 82 -6.92 10.87 -15.64
C ASN A 82 -7.35 11.48 -14.30
N LEU A 83 -7.76 10.66 -13.36
CA LEU A 83 -8.18 11.14 -12.05
C LEU A 83 -6.98 11.75 -11.31
N ASN A 84 -7.16 12.97 -10.80
CA ASN A 84 -6.09 13.65 -10.08
C ASN A 84 -6.01 13.17 -8.61
N GLN A 85 -4.87 13.46 -7.97
CA GLN A 85 -4.58 13.05 -6.60
C GLN A 85 -5.66 13.46 -5.62
N ARG A 86 -6.08 14.73 -5.65
CA ARG A 86 -7.08 15.27 -4.70
C ARG A 86 -8.43 14.57 -4.84
N GLU A 87 -8.87 14.37 -6.06
CA GLU A 87 -10.17 13.74 -6.31
C GLU A 87 -10.15 12.26 -5.94
N TYR A 88 -9.07 11.53 -6.26
CA TYR A 88 -8.96 10.13 -5.83
C TYR A 88 -8.92 10.00 -4.30
N THR A 89 -8.13 10.86 -3.60
CA THR A 89 -8.11 10.89 -2.14
C THR A 89 -9.49 11.11 -1.56
N LYS A 90 -10.24 12.12 -2.07
CA LYS A 90 -11.60 12.42 -1.63
C LYS A 90 -12.54 11.22 -1.80
N ARG A 91 -12.49 10.56 -2.98
CA ARG A 91 -13.33 9.39 -3.28
C ARG A 91 -12.98 8.19 -2.41
N LEU A 92 -11.69 7.97 -2.13
CA LEU A 92 -11.26 6.87 -1.28
C LEU A 92 -11.73 7.06 0.17
N LEU A 93 -11.67 8.30 0.69
CA LEU A 93 -12.20 8.63 2.00
C LEU A 93 -13.72 8.48 2.07
N ALA A 94 -14.45 8.91 1.04
CA ALA A 94 -15.90 8.75 0.95
C ALA A 94 -16.29 7.26 0.90
N LEU A 95 -15.62 6.48 0.05
CA LEU A 95 -15.83 5.04 -0.07
C LEU A 95 -15.64 4.31 1.28
N GLN A 96 -14.58 4.65 2.03
CA GLN A 96 -14.34 4.09 3.36
C GLN A 96 -15.49 4.46 4.33
N ASN A 97 -15.93 5.71 4.33
CA ASN A 97 -17.03 6.15 5.18
C ASN A 97 -18.35 5.43 4.84
N ASP A 98 -18.64 5.29 3.54
CA ASP A 98 -19.85 4.57 3.09
C ASP A 98 -19.79 3.09 3.49
N PHE A 99 -18.62 2.44 3.33
CA PHE A 99 -18.47 1.03 3.75
C PHE A 99 -18.61 0.87 5.26
N CYS A 100 -18.02 1.76 6.06
CA CYS A 100 -18.19 1.74 7.51
C CYS A 100 -19.66 1.87 7.90
N SER A 101 -20.38 2.80 7.29
CA SER A 101 -21.82 3.00 7.53
C SER A 101 -22.64 1.76 7.16
N LEU A 102 -22.34 1.16 6.00
CA LEU A 102 -22.99 -0.07 5.56
C LEU A 102 -22.74 -1.23 6.53
N ALA A 103 -21.48 -1.47 6.87
CA ALA A 103 -21.10 -2.58 7.76
C ALA A 103 -21.74 -2.43 9.15
N THR A 104 -21.68 -1.23 9.74
CA THR A 104 -22.28 -0.98 11.06
C THR A 104 -23.79 -1.07 11.03
N SER A 105 -24.46 -0.64 9.96
CA SER A 105 -25.93 -0.74 9.84
C SER A 105 -26.41 -2.19 9.76
N ILE A 106 -25.66 -3.08 9.12
CA ILE A 106 -26.04 -4.49 8.95
C ILE A 106 -25.66 -5.29 10.19
N THR A 107 -24.47 -5.10 10.75
CA THR A 107 -23.94 -5.96 11.83
C THR A 107 -24.20 -5.44 13.24
N SER A 108 -24.59 -4.16 13.37
CA SER A 108 -24.71 -3.45 14.67
C SER A 108 -23.39 -3.42 15.47
N GLN A 109 -22.24 -3.62 14.83
CA GLN A 109 -20.93 -3.58 15.51
C GLN A 109 -20.58 -2.17 16.00
N PRO A 110 -19.94 -2.02 17.18
CA PRO A 110 -19.64 -0.71 17.77
C PRO A 110 -18.34 -0.07 17.24
N PHE A 111 -17.71 -0.63 16.22
CA PHE A 111 -16.44 -0.17 15.67
C PHE A 111 -16.51 -0.09 14.14
N ARG A 112 -15.67 0.78 13.58
CA ARG A 112 -15.53 0.95 12.14
C ARG A 112 -14.58 -0.12 11.57
N PRO A 113 -14.90 -0.75 10.43
CA PRO A 113 -13.98 -1.62 9.72
C PRO A 113 -12.72 -0.88 9.25
N ALA A 114 -11.56 -1.51 9.36
CA ALA A 114 -10.35 -1.00 8.74
C ALA A 114 -10.32 -1.32 7.24
N MET A 115 -9.95 -0.35 6.39
CA MET A 115 -9.57 -0.60 5.00
C MET A 115 -8.09 -0.94 4.95
N VAL A 116 -7.74 -2.10 4.44
CA VAL A 116 -6.35 -2.52 4.20
C VAL A 116 -6.13 -2.59 2.70
N MET A 117 -5.15 -1.85 2.19
CA MET A 117 -4.89 -1.76 0.75
C MET A 117 -3.40 -1.92 0.42
N TYR A 118 -3.11 -2.33 -0.83
CA TYR A 118 -1.79 -2.14 -1.38
C TYR A 118 -1.64 -0.69 -1.87
N GLN A 119 -0.40 -0.23 -2.04
CA GLN A 119 -0.17 1.01 -2.76
C GLN A 119 0.17 0.70 -4.22
N LEU A 120 -0.59 1.28 -5.12
CA LEU A 120 -0.43 1.09 -6.56
C LEU A 120 0.94 1.55 -7.07
N ALA A 121 1.55 0.80 -8.00
CA ALA A 121 2.84 1.15 -8.62
C ALA A 121 2.78 1.25 -10.16
N ALA A 122 1.60 1.09 -10.76
CA ALA A 122 1.44 0.91 -12.20
C ALA A 122 1.38 2.21 -13.04
N HIS A 123 1.73 3.38 -12.48
CA HIS A 123 1.57 4.67 -13.17
C HIS A 123 2.29 4.73 -14.52
N ARG A 124 3.51 4.19 -14.62
CA ARG A 124 4.27 4.17 -15.89
C ARG A 124 3.61 3.30 -16.95
N ARG A 125 2.91 2.24 -16.56
CA ARG A 125 2.11 1.39 -17.47
C ARG A 125 1.04 2.20 -18.21
N TYR A 126 0.55 3.25 -17.56
CA TYR A 126 -0.44 4.20 -18.08
C TYR A 126 0.20 5.49 -18.61
N SER A 127 1.49 5.47 -18.93
CA SER A 127 2.26 6.60 -19.43
C SER A 127 2.21 7.86 -18.54
N LYS A 128 2.04 7.66 -17.22
CA LYS A 128 2.08 8.76 -16.25
C LYS A 128 3.48 8.86 -15.63
N GLU A 129 4.02 10.07 -15.57
CA GLU A 129 5.30 10.34 -14.91
C GLU A 129 5.13 10.52 -13.40
N ILE A 130 3.98 11.01 -12.98
CA ILE A 130 3.63 11.26 -11.58
C ILE A 130 2.70 10.15 -11.11
N PRO A 131 3.01 9.46 -10.02
CA PRO A 131 2.18 8.39 -9.47
C PRO A 131 0.99 8.94 -8.67
N THR A 132 0.12 9.74 -9.31
CA THR A 132 -0.95 10.50 -8.67
C THR A 132 -1.86 9.63 -7.78
N ILE A 133 -2.21 8.42 -8.25
CA ILE A 133 -3.08 7.51 -7.50
C ILE A 133 -2.32 6.91 -6.29
N ALA A 134 -1.06 6.50 -6.46
CA ALA A 134 -0.25 5.98 -5.35
C ALA A 134 -0.04 7.02 -4.24
N VAL A 135 0.25 8.27 -4.62
CA VAL A 135 0.39 9.39 -3.67
C VAL A 135 -0.96 9.71 -3.02
N ALA A 136 -2.07 9.62 -3.75
CA ALA A 136 -3.41 9.78 -3.18
C ALA A 136 -3.77 8.70 -2.16
N GLN A 137 -3.39 7.45 -2.41
CA GLN A 137 -3.54 6.34 -1.45
C GLN A 137 -2.74 6.61 -0.17
N LEU A 138 -1.49 7.06 -0.30
CA LEU A 138 -0.69 7.46 0.87
C LEU A 138 -1.36 8.62 1.61
N GLN A 139 -1.78 9.67 0.90
CA GLN A 139 -2.47 10.81 1.51
C GLN A 139 -3.73 10.38 2.28
N ALA A 140 -4.55 9.50 1.70
CA ALA A 140 -5.74 8.99 2.39
C ALA A 140 -5.38 8.23 3.68
N SER A 141 -4.31 7.43 3.66
CA SER A 141 -3.84 6.70 4.85
C SER A 141 -3.21 7.60 5.92
N LEU A 142 -2.75 8.79 5.56
CA LEU A 142 -2.20 9.77 6.53
C LEU A 142 -3.29 10.59 7.22
N VAL A 143 -4.43 10.80 6.56
CA VAL A 143 -5.52 11.63 7.10
C VAL A 143 -6.66 10.83 7.71
N SER A 144 -6.73 9.51 7.46
CA SER A 144 -7.75 8.62 8.02
C SER A 144 -7.15 7.64 9.02
N SER A 145 -7.80 7.47 10.15
CA SER A 145 -7.45 6.43 11.15
C SER A 145 -7.88 5.02 10.76
N ASP A 146 -8.66 4.88 9.69
CA ASP A 146 -9.29 3.61 9.28
C ASP A 146 -8.75 3.09 7.94
N ILE A 147 -7.80 3.80 7.29
CA ILE A 147 -7.21 3.40 6.01
C ILE A 147 -5.73 3.09 6.19
N PHE A 148 -5.33 1.88 5.81
CA PHE A 148 -3.98 1.37 6.04
C PHE A 148 -3.37 0.82 4.76
N ILE A 149 -2.14 1.24 4.44
CA ILE A 149 -1.33 0.62 3.38
C ILE A 149 -0.60 -0.58 3.97
N ALA A 150 -0.70 -1.73 3.32
CA ALA A 150 -0.01 -2.94 3.71
C ALA A 150 1.34 -3.10 3.00
N VAL A 151 1.42 -2.74 1.72
CA VAL A 151 2.59 -2.98 0.88
C VAL A 151 2.55 -2.10 -0.37
N PRO A 152 3.68 -1.54 -0.84
CA PRO A 152 3.76 -0.97 -2.17
C PRO A 152 3.85 -2.09 -3.21
N ALA A 153 3.02 -2.03 -4.26
CA ALA A 153 2.89 -3.10 -5.23
C ALA A 153 4.17 -3.39 -6.03
N TYR A 154 5.10 -2.45 -6.14
CA TYR A 154 6.34 -2.64 -6.90
C TYR A 154 7.24 -3.78 -6.36
N CYS A 155 7.11 -4.16 -5.09
CA CYS A 155 7.90 -5.25 -4.52
C CYS A 155 7.23 -6.64 -4.68
N LEU A 156 6.03 -6.71 -5.28
CA LEU A 156 5.33 -7.95 -5.52
C LEU A 156 5.76 -8.61 -6.84
N GLU A 157 5.43 -9.88 -7.01
CA GLU A 157 5.65 -10.60 -8.26
C GLU A 157 4.47 -10.39 -9.22
N TYR A 158 4.79 -10.09 -10.47
CA TYR A 158 3.82 -9.85 -11.53
C TYR A 158 3.77 -11.00 -12.53
N ALA A 159 2.62 -11.19 -13.15
CA ALA A 159 2.44 -12.08 -14.30
C ALA A 159 3.16 -11.52 -15.55
N ALA A 160 3.21 -12.29 -16.63
CA ALA A 160 3.92 -11.92 -17.85
C ALA A 160 3.40 -10.64 -18.53
N ASP A 161 2.18 -10.21 -18.21
CA ASP A 161 1.61 -8.94 -18.71
C ASP A 161 2.15 -7.70 -17.97
N ASN A 162 2.93 -7.89 -16.90
CA ASN A 162 3.51 -6.82 -16.07
C ASN A 162 2.48 -5.82 -15.51
N LEU A 163 1.25 -6.25 -15.35
CA LEU A 163 0.16 -5.48 -14.76
C LEU A 163 -0.55 -6.24 -13.65
N HIS A 164 -0.93 -7.48 -13.91
CA HIS A 164 -1.56 -8.33 -12.90
C HIS A 164 -0.49 -9.04 -12.06
N LEU A 165 -0.79 -9.26 -10.80
CA LEU A 165 0.09 -10.06 -9.94
C LEU A 165 0.09 -11.52 -10.39
N SER A 166 1.23 -12.19 -10.26
CA SER A 166 1.31 -13.64 -10.37
C SER A 166 0.55 -14.32 -9.22
N ASN A 167 0.39 -15.65 -9.29
CA ASN A 167 -0.19 -16.41 -8.19
C ASN A 167 0.59 -16.21 -6.89
N GLU A 168 1.93 -16.21 -6.94
CA GLU A 168 2.78 -15.96 -5.76
C GLU A 168 2.76 -14.50 -5.35
N GLY A 169 2.71 -13.55 -6.29
CA GLY A 169 2.52 -12.12 -5.98
C GLY A 169 1.21 -11.86 -5.25
N SER A 170 0.12 -12.49 -5.69
CA SER A 170 -1.19 -12.42 -5.03
C SER A 170 -1.17 -13.08 -3.65
N ARG A 171 -0.45 -14.19 -3.49
CA ARG A 171 -0.24 -14.86 -2.21
C ARG A 171 0.55 -13.95 -1.26
N MET A 172 1.67 -13.39 -1.71
CA MET A 172 2.51 -12.46 -0.96
C MET A 172 1.74 -11.21 -0.52
N MET A 173 0.94 -10.62 -1.41
CA MET A 173 0.02 -9.52 -1.07
C MET A 173 -0.93 -9.94 0.06
N GLY A 174 -1.49 -11.14 -0.02
CA GLY A 174 -2.35 -11.68 1.04
C GLY A 174 -1.67 -11.78 2.40
N TYR A 175 -0.39 -12.13 2.45
CA TYR A 175 0.39 -12.16 3.70
C TYR A 175 0.59 -10.74 4.26
N TYR A 176 0.96 -9.77 3.41
CA TYR A 176 1.06 -8.38 3.84
C TYR A 176 -0.29 -7.82 4.34
N TYR A 177 -1.39 -8.16 3.68
CA TYR A 177 -2.73 -7.78 4.14
C TYR A 177 -3.05 -8.36 5.52
N GLY A 178 -2.69 -9.62 5.77
CA GLY A 178 -2.85 -10.26 7.07
C GLY A 178 -2.05 -9.55 8.17
N LEU A 179 -0.78 -9.21 7.91
CA LEU A 179 0.06 -8.46 8.84
C LEU A 179 -0.51 -7.07 9.13
N ALA A 180 -0.89 -6.33 8.10
CA ALA A 180 -1.45 -4.99 8.26
C ALA A 180 -2.79 -5.02 9.01
N ALA A 181 -3.68 -5.98 8.69
CA ALA A 181 -4.94 -6.16 9.39
C ALA A 181 -4.71 -6.48 10.88
N LYS A 182 -3.79 -7.40 11.20
CA LYS A 182 -3.42 -7.71 12.59
C LYS A 182 -3.00 -6.45 13.34
N ARG A 183 -2.05 -5.71 12.77
CA ARG A 183 -1.53 -4.47 13.40
C ARG A 183 -2.63 -3.44 13.62
N ALA A 184 -3.39 -3.13 12.58
CA ALA A 184 -4.41 -2.08 12.63
C ALA A 184 -5.56 -2.44 13.59
N VAL A 185 -6.05 -3.68 13.53
CA VAL A 185 -7.29 -4.08 14.20
C VAL A 185 -7.03 -4.69 15.58
N TRP A 186 -6.07 -5.60 15.70
CA TRP A 186 -5.84 -6.34 16.96
C TRP A 186 -4.77 -5.69 17.82
N ASP A 187 -3.63 -5.30 17.23
CA ASP A 187 -2.55 -4.66 17.97
C ASP A 187 -2.79 -3.16 18.22
N LYS A 188 -3.81 -2.57 17.56
CA LYS A 188 -4.12 -1.13 17.59
C LYS A 188 -2.93 -0.25 17.22
N ASN A 189 -2.07 -0.76 16.35
CA ASN A 189 -0.90 -0.06 15.86
C ASN A 189 -1.19 0.49 14.45
N PRO A 190 -1.24 1.83 14.26
CA PRO A 190 -1.52 2.43 12.96
C PRO A 190 -0.34 2.34 11.99
N ASN A 191 0.85 1.91 12.46
CA ASN A 191 2.04 1.80 11.63
C ASN A 191 2.07 0.45 10.92
N THR A 192 1.51 0.38 9.73
CA THR A 192 1.39 -0.85 8.93
C THR A 192 2.34 -0.92 7.74
N CYS A 193 2.94 0.20 7.34
CA CYS A 193 3.87 0.30 6.21
C CYS A 193 5.05 1.22 6.53
N LEU A 194 6.16 1.03 5.81
CA LEU A 194 7.33 1.90 5.93
C LEU A 194 7.09 3.20 5.14
N LYS A 195 6.88 4.30 5.85
CA LYS A 195 6.59 5.62 5.26
C LYS A 195 7.50 6.70 5.82
N PRO A 196 7.84 7.74 5.04
CA PRO A 196 8.55 8.89 5.57
C PRO A 196 7.74 9.56 6.70
N LYS A 197 8.39 9.74 7.83
CA LYS A 197 7.86 10.48 8.99
C LYS A 197 8.21 11.96 8.86
N ARG A 198 9.42 12.23 8.38
CA ARG A 198 9.93 13.59 8.21
C ARG A 198 11.01 13.62 7.13
N VAL A 199 10.98 14.65 6.29
CA VAL A 199 12.04 14.99 5.33
C VAL A 199 12.50 16.39 5.61
N PHE A 200 13.81 16.61 5.69
CA PHE A 200 14.34 17.94 5.97
C PHE A 200 15.74 18.14 5.39
N ARG A 201 16.01 19.36 5.03
CA ARG A 201 17.33 19.80 4.60
C ARG A 201 18.26 19.93 5.80
N ARG A 202 19.28 19.08 5.86
CA ARG A 202 20.30 19.10 6.90
C ARG A 202 21.38 20.16 6.61
N SER A 203 21.74 20.29 5.32
CA SER A 203 22.64 21.31 4.80
C SER A 203 22.20 21.68 3.39
N ASN A 204 22.94 22.57 2.72
CA ASN A 204 22.63 22.93 1.34
C ASN A 204 22.66 21.72 0.38
N THR A 205 23.51 20.73 0.64
CA THR A 205 23.73 19.56 -0.21
C THR A 205 23.41 18.23 0.47
N THR A 206 22.64 18.27 1.57
CA THR A 206 22.30 17.05 2.32
C THR A 206 20.86 17.10 2.78
N VAL A 207 20.09 16.04 2.50
CA VAL A 207 18.72 15.86 2.92
C VAL A 207 18.61 14.55 3.71
N ASP A 208 17.97 14.60 4.87
CA ASP A 208 17.65 13.42 5.66
C ASP A 208 16.16 13.07 5.50
N VAL A 209 15.89 11.80 5.23
CA VAL A 209 14.57 11.18 5.17
C VAL A 209 14.46 10.25 6.37
N VAL A 210 13.70 10.64 7.37
CA VAL A 210 13.44 9.85 8.59
C VAL A 210 12.18 9.05 8.37
N TYR A 211 12.23 7.75 8.66
CA TYR A 211 11.12 6.82 8.47
C TYR A 211 10.41 6.47 9.78
N ASP A 212 9.13 6.18 9.65
CA ASP A 212 8.32 5.60 10.72
C ASP A 212 8.43 4.07 10.60
N LEU A 213 9.34 3.48 11.38
CA LEU A 213 9.67 2.07 11.28
C LEU A 213 8.59 1.18 11.91
N VAL A 214 8.33 0.07 11.26
CA VAL A 214 7.58 -1.05 11.84
C VAL A 214 8.53 -1.99 12.56
N HIS A 215 9.68 -2.28 11.93
CA HIS A 215 10.77 -3.08 12.49
C HIS A 215 12.12 -2.43 12.21
N SER A 216 12.86 -2.10 13.27
CA SER A 216 14.24 -1.56 13.17
C SER A 216 15.25 -2.68 12.91
N PRO A 217 16.35 -2.39 12.22
CA PRO A 217 16.69 -1.15 11.52
C PRO A 217 16.19 -1.09 10.07
N ILE A 218 16.27 0.13 9.48
CA ILE A 218 16.09 0.34 8.03
C ILE A 218 17.27 -0.23 7.24
N ARG A 219 17.04 -0.64 5.99
CA ARG A 219 18.03 -1.27 5.10
C ARG A 219 17.89 -0.82 3.67
N ILE A 220 18.99 -0.90 2.91
CA ILE A 220 18.97 -0.97 1.45
C ILE A 220 19.01 -2.45 1.08
N ASN A 221 17.92 -2.99 0.53
CA ASN A 221 17.80 -4.40 0.16
C ASN A 221 17.62 -4.55 -1.36
N THR A 222 18.64 -5.11 -2.00
CA THR A 222 18.65 -5.40 -3.44
C THR A 222 18.53 -6.88 -3.77
N ALA A 223 18.37 -7.72 -2.76
CA ALA A 223 18.24 -9.16 -2.95
C ALA A 223 16.86 -9.58 -3.49
N TRP A 224 15.83 -8.81 -3.16
CA TRP A 224 14.45 -9.07 -3.62
C TRP A 224 13.99 -8.06 -4.67
N VAL A 225 14.13 -6.78 -4.40
CA VAL A 225 13.85 -5.71 -5.36
C VAL A 225 15.16 -5.33 -6.04
N ALA A 226 15.25 -5.55 -7.34
CA ALA A 226 16.47 -5.28 -8.12
C ALA A 226 16.95 -3.83 -7.96
N THR A 227 18.26 -3.65 -7.97
CA THR A 227 18.90 -2.34 -7.83
C THR A 227 18.31 -1.30 -8.77
N ILE A 228 18.06 -0.12 -8.25
CA ILE A 228 17.64 1.05 -9.01
C ILE A 228 18.50 2.25 -8.60
N ARG A 229 18.62 3.21 -9.53
CA ARG A 229 19.37 4.46 -9.32
C ARG A 229 18.91 5.14 -8.02
N ASN A 230 19.89 5.61 -7.24
CA ASN A 230 19.66 6.31 -5.98
C ASN A 230 18.73 5.55 -5.01
N SER A 231 18.70 4.21 -5.08
CA SER A 231 17.80 3.35 -4.31
C SER A 231 16.31 3.71 -4.46
N GLY A 232 15.94 4.41 -5.51
CA GLY A 232 14.57 4.86 -5.81
C GLY A 232 14.26 6.32 -5.47
N PHE A 233 15.24 7.10 -4.98
CA PHE A 233 15.07 8.52 -4.68
C PHE A 233 15.38 9.41 -5.89
N ASP A 234 14.61 10.49 -6.01
CA ASP A 234 14.91 11.62 -6.88
C ASP A 234 14.62 12.95 -6.16
N ILE A 235 15.34 14.01 -6.59
CA ILE A 235 14.98 15.39 -6.26
C ILE A 235 14.23 15.97 -7.46
N ARG A 236 13.14 16.64 -7.20
CA ARG A 236 12.33 17.33 -8.21
C ARG A 236 12.03 18.76 -7.75
N THR A 237 11.84 19.66 -8.72
CA THR A 237 11.36 21.02 -8.43
C THR A 237 9.92 20.98 -7.93
N SER A 238 9.42 22.11 -7.44
CA SER A 238 8.00 22.31 -7.08
C SER A 238 7.04 21.96 -8.24
N THR A 239 7.49 22.11 -9.48
CA THR A 239 6.73 21.76 -10.71
C THR A 239 7.00 20.35 -11.23
N ASN A 240 7.63 19.49 -10.41
CA ASN A 240 7.96 18.09 -10.70
C ASN A 240 9.05 17.87 -11.79
N THR A 241 9.80 18.90 -12.19
CA THR A 241 10.94 18.72 -13.08
C THR A 241 12.07 17.99 -12.33
N LEU A 242 12.61 16.94 -12.95
CA LEU A 242 13.73 16.18 -12.36
C LEU A 242 14.97 17.06 -12.20
N ARG A 243 15.57 17.02 -11.02
CA ARG A 243 16.90 17.54 -10.72
C ARG A 243 17.81 16.34 -10.45
N ASP A 244 18.60 15.94 -11.43
CA ASP A 244 19.52 14.79 -11.33
C ASP A 244 20.79 15.17 -10.57
N ILE A 245 20.64 15.44 -9.27
CA ILE A 245 21.70 15.98 -8.40
C ILE A 245 22.09 15.03 -7.27
N ILE A 246 21.40 13.90 -7.06
CA ILE A 246 21.77 12.94 -6.01
C ILE A 246 23.07 12.24 -6.40
N THR A 247 24.06 12.30 -5.52
CA THR A 247 25.38 11.67 -5.68
C THR A 247 25.62 10.54 -4.68
N GLY A 248 24.79 10.46 -3.63
CA GLY A 248 24.93 9.42 -2.62
C GLY A 248 23.63 9.17 -1.86
N VAL A 249 23.41 7.91 -1.51
CA VAL A 249 22.31 7.44 -0.64
C VAL A 249 22.93 6.54 0.41
N ALA A 250 22.75 6.87 1.68
CA ALA A 250 23.32 6.11 2.80
C ALA A 250 22.34 5.99 3.95
N ILE A 251 22.37 4.87 4.66
CA ILE A 251 21.69 4.70 5.94
C ILE A 251 22.52 5.39 7.02
N VAL A 252 21.87 6.21 7.86
CA VAL A 252 22.48 6.90 9.00
C VAL A 252 21.61 6.68 10.25
N GLY A 253 22.09 5.84 11.15
CA GLY A 253 21.28 5.37 12.29
C GLY A 253 20.26 4.30 11.86
N ASP A 254 19.25 4.10 12.69
CA ASP A 254 18.32 2.99 12.55
C ASP A 254 17.12 3.30 11.63
N ASP A 255 16.80 4.58 11.45
CA ASP A 255 15.55 5.03 10.83
C ASP A 255 15.74 6.07 9.72
N THR A 256 16.96 6.44 9.38
CA THR A 256 17.22 7.61 8.52
C THR A 256 18.01 7.23 7.27
N VAL A 257 17.52 7.68 6.12
CA VAL A 257 18.24 7.67 4.86
C VAL A 257 18.76 9.08 4.57
N ARG A 258 20.06 9.19 4.31
CA ARG A 258 20.71 10.44 3.91
C ARG A 258 20.95 10.49 2.42
N LEU A 259 20.50 11.56 1.80
CA LEU A 259 20.78 11.90 0.41
C LEU A 259 21.85 12.99 0.34
N THR A 260 22.91 12.74 -0.41
CA THR A 260 23.94 13.75 -0.74
C THR A 260 23.72 14.25 -2.16
N THR A 261 23.87 15.54 -2.40
CA THR A 261 23.61 16.16 -3.70
C THR A 261 24.83 16.96 -4.21
N SER A 262 25.00 17.02 -5.54
CA SER A 262 26.08 17.77 -6.20
C SER A 262 25.85 19.28 -6.25
N SER A 263 24.61 19.71 -6.02
CA SER A 263 24.23 21.12 -5.98
C SER A 263 23.18 21.37 -4.90
N PRO A 264 23.00 22.63 -4.45
CA PRO A 264 22.09 22.95 -3.36
C PRO A 264 20.65 22.53 -3.63
N VAL A 265 20.03 21.96 -2.62
CA VAL A 265 18.58 21.74 -2.54
C VAL A 265 17.94 23.03 -2.03
N VAL A 266 16.89 23.49 -2.68
CA VAL A 266 16.23 24.76 -2.36
C VAL A 266 14.83 24.55 -1.80
N ALA A 267 14.29 25.55 -1.11
CA ALA A 267 12.93 25.51 -0.58
C ALA A 267 11.92 25.28 -1.73
N GLY A 268 11.00 24.36 -1.48
CA GLY A 268 10.00 23.94 -2.48
C GLY A 268 10.45 22.80 -3.41
N ASP A 269 11.73 22.40 -3.37
CA ASP A 269 12.13 21.12 -3.97
C ASP A 269 11.41 19.97 -3.26
N LYS A 270 11.28 18.86 -3.97
CA LYS A 270 10.62 17.66 -3.47
C LYS A 270 11.60 16.49 -3.45
N VAL A 271 11.63 15.76 -2.35
CA VAL A 271 12.14 14.38 -2.34
C VAL A 271 10.99 13.47 -2.75
N VAL A 272 11.19 12.74 -3.83
CA VAL A 272 10.25 11.71 -4.29
C VAL A 272 10.91 10.35 -4.20
N TYR A 273 10.10 9.31 -3.96
CA TYR A 273 10.58 7.94 -3.86
C TYR A 273 9.67 6.99 -4.64
N GLY A 274 10.28 6.08 -5.41
CA GLY A 274 9.57 5.07 -6.20
C GLY A 274 8.83 5.61 -7.43
N TRP A 275 9.14 6.84 -7.88
CA TRP A 275 8.47 7.45 -9.05
C TRP A 275 9.01 6.94 -10.38
N GLY A 276 10.29 6.56 -10.44
CA GLY A 276 10.99 6.29 -11.68
C GLY A 276 11.24 7.54 -12.51
N ARG A 277 11.88 7.38 -13.65
CA ARG A 277 12.27 8.45 -14.58
C ARG A 277 11.76 8.18 -15.98
N THR A 278 11.68 9.21 -16.80
CA THR A 278 11.50 9.07 -18.25
C THR A 278 12.59 8.16 -18.82
N GLY A 279 12.19 7.15 -19.60
CA GLY A 279 13.11 6.12 -20.12
C GLY A 279 13.22 4.86 -19.25
N ASP A 280 12.75 4.85 -18.01
CA ASP A 280 12.59 3.62 -17.26
C ASP A 280 11.50 2.76 -17.90
N SER A 281 11.56 1.44 -17.67
CA SER A 281 10.51 0.51 -18.12
C SER A 281 9.12 0.97 -17.65
N ASN A 282 8.12 0.77 -18.47
CA ASN A 282 6.73 1.05 -18.11
C ASN A 282 6.08 -0.07 -17.26
N HIS A 283 6.84 -1.06 -16.84
CA HIS A 283 6.35 -2.14 -16.00
C HIS A 283 6.33 -1.71 -14.52
N ALA A 284 5.46 -2.34 -13.75
CA ALA A 284 5.35 -2.13 -12.31
C ALA A 284 5.74 -3.43 -11.60
N ASN A 285 7.03 -3.71 -11.42
CA ASN A 285 7.47 -4.94 -10.77
C ASN A 285 8.80 -4.74 -10.02
N LYS A 286 9.20 -5.77 -9.27
CA LYS A 286 10.41 -5.76 -8.45
C LYS A 286 11.73 -5.72 -9.24
N GLU A 287 11.71 -5.97 -10.53
CA GLU A 287 12.91 -6.09 -11.37
C GLU A 287 13.10 -4.89 -12.29
N THR A 288 12.00 -4.34 -12.80
CA THR A 288 12.03 -3.24 -13.78
C THR A 288 11.02 -2.15 -13.43
N GLY A 289 11.15 -0.98 -14.04
CA GLY A 289 10.24 0.14 -13.79
C GLY A 289 10.45 0.85 -12.45
N PRO A 290 9.49 1.69 -12.06
CA PRO A 290 9.52 2.45 -10.81
C PRO A 290 9.50 1.54 -9.59
N ARG A 291 10.50 1.67 -8.74
CA ARG A 291 10.65 0.89 -7.51
C ARG A 291 11.64 1.56 -6.57
N GLY A 292 11.87 0.97 -5.40
CA GLY A 292 12.90 1.41 -4.50
C GLY A 292 13.45 0.28 -3.63
N ASN A 293 14.66 0.46 -3.11
CA ASN A 293 15.39 -0.58 -2.38
C ASN A 293 15.36 -0.39 -0.86
N ILE A 294 14.64 0.61 -0.36
CA ILE A 294 14.55 0.86 1.09
C ILE A 294 13.49 -0.05 1.70
N CYS A 295 13.87 -0.78 2.72
CA CYS A 295 12.96 -1.57 3.54
C CYS A 295 13.39 -1.54 5.01
N ASP A 296 12.51 -1.97 5.92
CA ASP A 296 12.87 -2.25 7.29
C ASP A 296 13.21 -3.75 7.50
N SER A 297 13.47 -4.14 8.74
CA SER A 297 13.87 -5.51 9.09
C SER A 297 12.71 -6.46 9.37
N GLN A 298 11.48 -6.13 8.99
CA GLN A 298 10.29 -6.96 9.20
C GLN A 298 10.47 -8.39 8.70
N GLY A 299 11.15 -8.59 7.57
CA GLY A 299 11.39 -9.90 6.99
C GLY A 299 12.33 -10.81 7.80
N ASP A 300 12.99 -10.29 8.85
CA ASP A 300 13.73 -11.14 9.80
C ASP A 300 12.78 -11.93 10.70
N VAL A 301 11.58 -11.40 10.93
CA VAL A 301 10.56 -11.99 11.80
C VAL A 301 9.47 -12.70 10.97
N TYR A 302 9.08 -12.12 9.85
CA TYR A 302 7.97 -12.61 9.04
C TYR A 302 8.43 -13.12 7.69
N GLN A 303 8.22 -14.42 7.48
CA GLN A 303 8.56 -15.13 6.26
C GLN A 303 7.42 -16.12 5.92
N TYR A 304 7.37 -16.57 4.69
CA TYR A 304 6.50 -17.67 4.29
C TYR A 304 7.16 -18.50 3.20
N THR A 305 6.76 -19.77 3.11
CA THR A 305 7.17 -20.66 2.02
C THR A 305 6.04 -20.73 0.99
N GLY A 306 6.34 -20.39 -0.26
CA GLY A 306 5.42 -20.45 -1.39
C GLY A 306 5.06 -21.88 -1.78
N ALA A 307 4.11 -22.03 -2.72
CA ALA A 307 3.77 -23.32 -3.29
C ALA A 307 4.93 -23.93 -4.11
N ASP A 308 5.84 -23.09 -4.57
CA ASP A 308 7.10 -23.44 -5.24
C ASP A 308 8.22 -23.86 -4.27
N THR A 309 7.91 -24.04 -2.99
CA THR A 309 8.85 -24.36 -1.90
C THR A 309 9.90 -23.30 -1.60
N VAL A 310 9.82 -22.13 -2.23
CA VAL A 310 10.74 -21.02 -1.99
C VAL A 310 10.29 -20.22 -0.77
N THR A 311 11.21 -20.02 0.19
CA THR A 311 10.96 -19.15 1.35
C THR A 311 11.18 -17.70 0.96
N ARG A 312 10.17 -16.88 1.21
CA ARG A 312 10.16 -15.45 0.93
C ARG A 312 10.06 -14.65 2.21
N ARG A 313 10.89 -13.64 2.30
CA ARG A 313 10.85 -12.65 3.37
C ARG A 313 9.72 -11.66 3.10
N LEU A 314 9.06 -11.23 4.15
CA LEU A 314 8.06 -10.16 4.09
C LEU A 314 8.70 -8.83 4.57
N ASP A 315 9.81 -8.44 3.94
CA ASP A 315 10.44 -7.15 4.20
C ASP A 315 9.45 -6.01 3.91
N ASN A 316 9.33 -5.05 4.81
CA ASN A 316 8.40 -3.93 4.66
C ASN A 316 9.07 -2.83 3.82
N TYR A 317 8.83 -2.85 2.52
CA TYR A 317 9.40 -1.88 1.57
C TYR A 317 8.73 -0.51 1.71
N ALA A 318 9.53 0.55 1.51
CA ALA A 318 9.06 1.93 1.63
C ALA A 318 8.02 2.27 0.55
N VAL A 319 6.97 2.97 0.97
CA VAL A 319 5.88 3.40 0.08
C VAL A 319 6.36 4.45 -0.92
N ILE A 320 5.72 4.49 -2.09
CA ILE A 320 5.88 5.58 -3.06
C ILE A 320 5.43 6.87 -2.39
N SER A 321 6.28 7.89 -2.41
CA SER A 321 6.02 9.12 -1.65
C SER A 321 6.52 10.38 -2.35
N GLU A 322 5.98 11.51 -1.90
CA GLU A 322 6.36 12.87 -2.24
C GLU A 322 6.45 13.69 -0.96
N ASN A 323 7.56 14.37 -0.74
CA ASN A 323 7.77 15.22 0.43
C ASN A 323 8.43 16.53 0.00
N ILE A 324 7.86 17.66 0.39
CA ILE A 324 8.38 18.99 0.11
C ILE A 324 9.44 19.33 1.16
N ILE A 325 10.55 19.95 0.71
CA ILE A 325 11.69 20.35 1.54
C ILE A 325 11.57 21.82 1.91
#